data_5ed3891d41b1a7015b163625835b6f82
#
_entry.id   5ed3891d41b1a7015b163625835b6f82
#
_cell.length_a   1.000
_cell.length_b   1.000
_cell.length_c   1.000
_cell.angle_alpha   90.00
_cell.angle_beta   90.00
_cell.angle_gamma   90.00
#
_symmetry.space_group_name_H-M   'P 1'
#
loop_
_entity.id
_entity.type
_entity.pdbx_description
1 polymer ?
#
loop_
_entity_poly.entity_id
_entity_poly.type
_entity_poly.pdbx_seq_one_letter_code
_entity_poly.pdbx_strand_id
1 'polypeptide(L)'
;MAVSSPPLGASSTGRTRQRVETRTRLLDAAMIEFRRVGVQAAQVEDIVRAAGVARGTFYLHFPTKDHVLLETVCRDQETVAGRMEACLERPPRAFLRAAVDQVVELAADETPVMSRETLIAIARHATELARDRLPLARVVTEYFRRAQARGEVRNDLTPAELVAAFFPGVLGLLLASDAGARRARARLYHVVDVFVRGIVA
;
A
#
# COMPACT_ATOMS: atom_id res chain seq x y z
N MET A 1 -10.21 -10.51 -57.16
CA MET A 1 -10.37 -9.32 -56.27
C MET A 1 -10.14 -9.80 -54.82
N ALA A 2 -8.97 -9.53 -54.28
CA ALA A 2 -8.60 -9.92 -52.93
C ALA A 2 -9.05 -8.79 -51.99
N VAL A 3 -9.94 -9.12 -51.04
CA VAL A 3 -10.35 -8.21 -49.96
C VAL A 3 -9.33 -8.33 -48.84
N SER A 4 -8.52 -7.28 -48.71
CA SER A 4 -7.52 -7.17 -47.63
C SER A 4 -8.24 -6.77 -46.35
N SER A 5 -8.26 -7.67 -45.35
CA SER A 5 -8.73 -7.37 -43.98
C SER A 5 -7.69 -6.51 -43.24
N PRO A 6 -8.11 -5.44 -42.52
CA PRO A 6 -7.18 -4.62 -41.75
C PRO A 6 -6.69 -5.38 -40.48
N PRO A 7 -5.45 -5.12 -40.02
CA PRO A 7 -4.89 -5.81 -38.82
C PRO A 7 -5.57 -5.37 -37.55
N LEU A 8 -6.17 -6.32 -36.83
CA LEU A 8 -6.87 -6.20 -35.54
C LEU A 8 -5.94 -6.10 -34.31
N GLY A 9 -4.81 -5.38 -34.41
CA GLY A 9 -3.82 -5.36 -33.31
C GLY A 9 -3.46 -3.99 -32.72
N ALA A 10 -3.62 -2.90 -33.47
CA ALA A 10 -3.06 -1.59 -33.11
C ALA A 10 -3.95 -0.72 -32.19
N SER A 11 -5.25 -0.98 -32.11
CA SER A 11 -6.19 -0.11 -31.39
C SER A 11 -6.33 -0.42 -29.88
N SER A 12 -5.98 -1.64 -29.45
CA SER A 12 -6.05 -2.03 -28.02
C SER A 12 -4.87 -1.47 -27.22
N THR A 13 -3.67 -1.48 -27.78
CA THR A 13 -2.45 -0.98 -27.13
C THR A 13 -2.50 0.53 -26.90
N GLY A 14 -3.03 1.30 -27.86
CA GLY A 14 -3.19 2.75 -27.75
C GLY A 14 -4.18 3.15 -26.66
N ARG A 15 -5.34 2.51 -26.59
CA ARG A 15 -6.36 2.76 -25.55
C ARG A 15 -5.85 2.41 -24.14
N THR A 16 -5.13 1.30 -24.00
CA THR A 16 -4.54 0.90 -22.73
C THR A 16 -3.49 1.91 -22.27
N ARG A 17 -2.60 2.36 -23.16
CA ARG A 17 -1.61 3.39 -22.88
C ARG A 17 -2.25 4.71 -22.45
N GLN A 18 -3.23 5.21 -23.20
CA GLN A 18 -3.96 6.43 -22.88
C GLN A 18 -4.67 6.33 -21.51
N ARG A 19 -5.23 5.15 -21.18
CA ARG A 19 -5.85 4.92 -19.87
C ARG A 19 -4.84 5.00 -18.73
N VAL A 20 -3.65 4.42 -18.88
CA VAL A 20 -2.56 4.50 -17.91
C VAL A 20 -2.08 5.94 -17.75
N GLU A 21 -1.83 6.65 -18.85
CA GLU A 21 -1.40 8.05 -18.83
C GLU A 21 -2.43 8.96 -18.13
N THR A 22 -3.71 8.77 -18.42
CA THR A 22 -4.80 9.53 -17.77
C THR A 22 -4.86 9.23 -16.28
N ARG A 23 -4.72 7.95 -15.87
CA ARG A 23 -4.70 7.55 -14.47
C ARG A 23 -3.53 8.20 -13.72
N THR A 24 -2.33 8.23 -14.32
CA THR A 24 -1.15 8.87 -13.74
C THR A 24 -1.37 10.37 -13.54
N ARG A 25 -1.85 11.09 -14.57
CA ARG A 25 -2.15 12.52 -14.46
C ARG A 25 -3.16 12.84 -13.36
N LEU A 26 -4.21 12.03 -13.23
CA LEU A 26 -5.21 12.18 -12.17
C LEU A 26 -4.59 11.94 -10.78
N LEU A 27 -3.74 10.92 -10.64
CA LEU A 27 -3.05 10.61 -9.40
C LEU A 27 -2.15 11.78 -8.97
N ASP A 28 -1.31 12.28 -9.89
CA ASP A 28 -0.37 13.37 -9.61
C ASP A 28 -1.13 14.67 -9.25
N ALA A 29 -2.17 15.03 -10.00
CA ALA A 29 -3.01 16.19 -9.71
C ALA A 29 -3.71 16.06 -8.34
N ALA A 30 -4.24 14.88 -8.02
CA ALA A 30 -4.89 14.63 -6.73
C ALA A 30 -3.90 14.73 -5.57
N MET A 31 -2.70 14.17 -5.70
CA MET A 31 -1.67 14.24 -4.64
C MET A 31 -1.19 15.68 -4.39
N ILE A 32 -1.08 16.50 -5.44
CA ILE A 32 -0.77 17.93 -5.30
C ILE A 32 -1.89 18.62 -4.51
N GLU A 33 -3.14 18.39 -4.87
CA GLU A 33 -4.29 19.01 -4.22
C GLU A 33 -4.44 18.55 -2.76
N PHE A 34 -4.25 17.24 -2.49
CA PHE A 34 -4.29 16.69 -1.13
C PHE A 34 -3.23 17.30 -0.22
N ARG A 35 -2.00 17.50 -0.73
CA ARG A 35 -0.94 18.18 0.04
C ARG A 35 -1.26 19.66 0.29
N ARG A 36 -2.00 20.30 -0.62
CA ARG A 36 -2.34 21.71 -0.52
C ARG A 36 -3.45 21.99 0.51
N VAL A 37 -4.53 21.19 0.52
CA VAL A 37 -5.73 21.48 1.34
C VAL A 37 -6.17 20.31 2.23
N GLY A 38 -5.50 19.16 2.20
CA GLY A 38 -5.94 17.92 2.83
C GLY A 38 -6.95 17.15 1.97
N VAL A 39 -7.05 15.83 2.20
CA VAL A 39 -7.91 14.94 1.40
C VAL A 39 -9.39 15.30 1.56
N GLN A 40 -9.82 15.66 2.78
CA GLN A 40 -11.24 15.96 3.03
C GLN A 40 -11.70 17.21 2.30
N ALA A 41 -10.91 18.29 2.33
CA ALA A 41 -11.25 19.57 1.71
C ALA A 41 -11.03 19.59 0.19
N ALA A 42 -10.18 18.72 -0.35
CA ALA A 42 -9.88 18.65 -1.78
C ALA A 42 -11.15 18.38 -2.62
N GLN A 43 -11.36 19.18 -3.65
CA GLN A 43 -12.50 19.04 -4.57
C GLN A 43 -12.09 18.27 -5.81
N VAL A 44 -12.91 17.31 -6.23
CA VAL A 44 -12.66 16.53 -7.45
C VAL A 44 -12.61 17.43 -8.68
N GLU A 45 -13.36 18.51 -8.68
CA GLU A 45 -13.40 19.54 -9.73
C GLU A 45 -12.04 20.20 -9.97
N ASP A 46 -11.29 20.49 -8.90
CA ASP A 46 -9.96 21.08 -9.00
C ASP A 46 -8.94 20.06 -9.51
N ILE A 47 -9.03 18.81 -9.03
CA ILE A 47 -8.20 17.70 -9.48
C ILE A 47 -8.37 17.44 -11.00
N VAL A 48 -9.61 17.32 -11.48
CA VAL A 48 -9.85 17.02 -12.89
C VAL A 48 -9.49 18.20 -13.81
N ARG A 49 -9.68 19.44 -13.34
CA ARG A 49 -9.23 20.64 -14.03
C ARG A 49 -7.71 20.63 -14.19
N ALA A 50 -6.96 20.35 -13.12
CA ALA A 50 -5.51 20.25 -13.15
C ALA A 50 -5.01 19.09 -14.04
N ALA A 51 -5.72 17.96 -14.05
CA ALA A 51 -5.41 16.80 -14.90
C ALA A 51 -5.84 16.96 -16.37
N GLY A 52 -6.63 18.00 -16.70
CA GLY A 52 -7.15 18.23 -18.06
C GLY A 52 -8.14 17.15 -18.53
N VAL A 53 -9.04 16.68 -17.63
CA VAL A 53 -10.03 15.64 -17.93
C VAL A 53 -11.43 16.00 -17.41
N ALA A 54 -12.46 15.31 -17.88
CA ALA A 54 -13.82 15.48 -17.38
C ALA A 54 -14.01 14.82 -16.00
N ARG A 55 -14.94 15.34 -15.18
CA ARG A 55 -15.28 14.82 -13.85
C ARG A 55 -15.61 13.32 -13.85
N GLY A 56 -16.36 12.84 -14.81
CA GLY A 56 -16.69 11.42 -14.94
C GLY A 56 -15.47 10.53 -15.11
N THR A 57 -14.40 11.06 -15.72
CA THR A 57 -13.14 10.33 -15.90
C THR A 57 -12.46 10.03 -14.57
N PHE A 58 -12.56 10.92 -13.57
CA PHE A 58 -12.04 10.65 -12.23
C PHE A 58 -12.67 9.38 -11.63
N TYR A 59 -14.00 9.32 -11.60
CA TYR A 59 -14.72 8.19 -10.99
C TYR A 59 -14.57 6.89 -11.78
N LEU A 60 -14.26 6.96 -13.08
CA LEU A 60 -13.90 5.80 -13.87
C LEU A 60 -12.56 5.17 -13.44
N HIS A 61 -11.64 5.98 -12.91
CA HIS A 61 -10.32 5.55 -12.46
C HIS A 61 -10.22 5.33 -10.95
N PHE A 62 -10.90 6.18 -10.17
CA PHE A 62 -10.87 6.20 -8.71
C PHE A 62 -12.28 6.35 -8.15
N PRO A 63 -12.89 5.27 -7.62
CA PRO A 63 -14.25 5.33 -7.06
C PRO A 63 -14.41 6.39 -5.98
N THR A 64 -13.37 6.62 -5.17
CA THR A 64 -13.33 7.64 -4.12
C THR A 64 -11.93 8.28 -4.04
N LYS A 65 -11.80 9.36 -3.27
CA LYS A 65 -10.51 9.98 -2.97
C LYS A 65 -9.58 9.04 -2.19
N ASP A 66 -10.13 8.17 -1.32
CA ASP A 66 -9.34 7.16 -0.61
C ASP A 66 -8.61 6.22 -1.59
N HIS A 67 -9.23 5.86 -2.72
CA HIS A 67 -8.58 4.99 -3.72
C HIS A 67 -7.36 5.64 -4.39
N VAL A 68 -7.27 6.97 -4.41
CA VAL A 68 -6.07 7.68 -4.85
C VAL A 68 -4.93 7.46 -3.85
N LEU A 69 -5.22 7.61 -2.53
CA LEU A 69 -4.25 7.35 -1.47
C LEU A 69 -3.76 5.89 -1.49
N LEU A 70 -4.69 4.94 -1.63
CA LEU A 70 -4.35 3.51 -1.70
C LEU A 70 -3.47 3.18 -2.91
N GLU A 71 -3.71 3.80 -4.05
CA GLU A 71 -2.86 3.64 -5.23
C GLU A 71 -1.44 4.15 -4.99
N THR A 72 -1.30 5.31 -4.33
CA THR A 72 0.01 5.85 -3.94
C THR A 72 0.73 4.90 -2.99
N VAL A 73 0.03 4.42 -1.94
CA VAL A 73 0.58 3.43 -1.00
C VAL A 73 1.06 2.17 -1.72
N CYS A 74 0.26 1.62 -2.64
CA CYS A 74 0.66 0.43 -3.40
C CYS A 74 1.91 0.69 -4.23
N ARG A 75 2.00 1.85 -4.89
CA ARG A 75 3.16 2.24 -5.71
C ARG A 75 4.43 2.38 -4.87
N ASP A 76 4.33 3.05 -3.73
CA ASP A 76 5.47 3.27 -2.82
C ASP A 76 5.92 1.95 -2.19
N GLN A 77 4.98 1.08 -1.83
CA GLN A 77 5.26 -0.23 -1.29
C GLN A 77 5.89 -1.21 -2.29
N GLU A 78 5.72 -1.06 -3.61
CA GLU A 78 6.39 -1.95 -4.59
C GLU A 78 7.92 -1.85 -4.48
N THR A 79 8.46 -0.64 -4.33
CA THR A 79 9.91 -0.44 -4.14
C THR A 79 10.39 -1.05 -2.83
N VAL A 80 9.59 -0.92 -1.77
CA VAL A 80 9.88 -1.49 -0.45
C VAL A 80 9.80 -3.01 -0.48
N ALA A 81 8.78 -3.57 -1.12
CA ALA A 81 8.59 -5.00 -1.27
C ALA A 81 9.81 -5.66 -1.94
N GLY A 82 10.31 -5.08 -3.04
CA GLY A 82 11.52 -5.58 -3.70
C GLY A 82 12.76 -5.56 -2.79
N ARG A 83 12.91 -4.56 -1.92
CA ARG A 83 14.01 -4.55 -0.91
C ARG A 83 13.82 -5.60 0.16
N MET A 84 12.58 -5.83 0.60
CA MET A 84 12.26 -6.81 1.63
C MET A 84 12.41 -8.27 1.15
N GLU A 85 12.30 -8.54 -0.16
CA GLU A 85 12.57 -9.86 -0.73
C GLU A 85 14.00 -10.34 -0.43
N ALA A 86 14.96 -9.43 -0.38
CA ALA A 86 16.34 -9.76 0.03
C ALA A 86 16.49 -10.12 1.52
N CYS A 87 15.45 -9.93 2.32
CA CYS A 87 15.44 -10.18 3.75
C CYS A 87 14.72 -11.47 4.16
N LEU A 88 14.19 -12.25 3.20
CA LEU A 88 13.32 -13.42 3.46
C LEU A 88 13.99 -14.55 4.28
N GLU A 89 15.30 -14.60 4.34
CA GLU A 89 16.05 -15.60 5.11
C GLU A 89 16.48 -15.11 6.52
N ARG A 90 16.06 -13.90 6.92
CA ARG A 90 16.37 -13.38 8.26
C ARG A 90 15.51 -14.07 9.34
N PRO A 91 16.02 -14.15 10.60
CA PRO A 91 15.20 -14.62 11.73
C PRO A 91 13.92 -13.77 11.89
N PRO A 92 12.81 -14.34 12.43
CA PRO A 92 11.51 -13.69 12.50
C PRO A 92 11.51 -12.27 13.08
N ARG A 93 12.22 -12.09 14.21
CA ARG A 93 12.35 -10.77 14.84
C ARG A 93 13.04 -9.74 13.95
N ALA A 94 14.11 -10.14 13.27
CA ALA A 94 14.89 -9.25 12.42
C ALA A 94 14.13 -8.86 11.16
N PHE A 95 13.40 -9.82 10.55
CA PHE A 95 12.56 -9.57 9.39
C PHE A 95 11.40 -8.63 9.73
N LEU A 96 10.63 -8.90 10.78
CA LEU A 96 9.47 -8.08 11.14
C LEU A 96 9.87 -6.67 11.59
N ARG A 97 11.01 -6.50 12.26
CA ARG A 97 11.54 -5.17 12.57
C ARG A 97 11.92 -4.41 11.30
N ALA A 98 12.56 -5.07 10.34
CA ALA A 98 12.86 -4.44 9.05
C ALA A 98 11.57 -4.04 8.30
N ALA A 99 10.52 -4.86 8.31
CA ALA A 99 9.22 -4.52 7.73
C ALA A 99 8.58 -3.30 8.41
N VAL A 100 8.63 -3.24 9.75
CA VAL A 100 8.17 -2.07 10.52
C VAL A 100 8.97 -0.82 10.16
N ASP A 101 10.29 -0.92 10.04
CA ASP A 101 11.14 0.21 9.63
C ASP A 101 10.73 0.78 8.29
N GLN A 102 10.44 -0.07 7.30
CA GLN A 102 9.97 0.38 6.00
C GLN A 102 8.62 1.11 6.09
N VAL A 103 7.68 0.60 6.88
CA VAL A 103 6.38 1.26 7.10
C VAL A 103 6.57 2.63 7.77
N VAL A 104 7.44 2.71 8.78
CA VAL A 104 7.76 3.95 9.48
C VAL A 104 8.40 4.99 8.56
N GLU A 105 9.33 4.59 7.70
CA GLU A 105 9.96 5.50 6.74
C GLU A 105 8.96 6.00 5.68
N LEU A 106 8.14 5.11 5.11
CA LEU A 106 7.07 5.52 4.19
C LEU A 106 6.11 6.54 4.82
N ALA A 107 5.68 6.29 6.07
CA ALA A 107 4.79 7.21 6.78
C ALA A 107 5.49 8.52 7.20
N ALA A 108 6.80 8.52 7.37
CA ALA A 108 7.57 9.70 7.80
C ALA A 108 7.93 10.64 6.64
N ASP A 109 7.89 10.17 5.40
CA ASP A 109 8.15 10.98 4.19
C ASP A 109 6.95 11.86 3.81
N GLU A 110 5.77 11.59 4.39
CA GLU A 110 4.57 12.40 4.23
C GLU A 110 4.44 13.47 5.34
N THR A 111 3.61 14.49 5.07
CA THR A 111 3.19 15.39 6.17
C THR A 111 2.36 14.61 7.21
N PRO A 112 2.37 15.01 8.50
CA PRO A 112 1.61 14.28 9.53
C PRO A 112 0.11 14.16 9.21
N VAL A 113 -0.49 15.16 8.55
CA VAL A 113 -1.91 15.13 8.14
C VAL A 113 -2.12 14.10 7.04
N MET A 114 -1.29 14.12 5.99
CA MET A 114 -1.38 13.15 4.88
C MET A 114 -1.14 11.74 5.36
N SER A 115 -0.14 11.52 6.19
CA SER A 115 0.16 10.20 6.78
C SER A 115 -1.05 9.66 7.56
N ARG A 116 -1.72 10.48 8.38
CA ARG A 116 -2.92 10.10 9.10
C ARG A 116 -4.10 9.76 8.18
N GLU A 117 -4.36 10.58 7.17
CA GLU A 117 -5.44 10.34 6.19
C GLU A 117 -5.19 9.06 5.38
N THR A 118 -3.95 8.80 5.00
CA THR A 118 -3.51 7.56 4.33
C THR A 118 -3.76 6.33 5.23
N LEU A 119 -3.37 6.38 6.50
CA LEU A 119 -3.61 5.28 7.45
C LEU A 119 -5.11 5.03 7.68
N ILE A 120 -5.92 6.08 7.74
CA ILE A 120 -7.38 5.97 7.84
C ILE A 120 -7.96 5.33 6.58
N ALA A 121 -7.50 5.71 5.39
CA ALA A 121 -7.92 5.10 4.13
C ALA A 121 -7.57 3.60 4.10
N ILE A 122 -6.36 3.22 4.52
CA ILE A 122 -5.95 1.81 4.67
C ILE A 122 -6.89 1.07 5.62
N ALA A 123 -7.21 1.66 6.79
CA ALA A 123 -8.10 1.03 7.76
C ALA A 123 -9.53 0.84 7.22
N ARG A 124 -10.08 1.83 6.52
CA ARG A 124 -11.42 1.73 5.91
C ARG A 124 -11.51 0.65 4.84
N HIS A 125 -10.45 0.47 4.08
CA HIS A 125 -10.39 -0.48 2.97
C HIS A 125 -9.63 -1.76 3.31
N ALA A 126 -9.41 -2.05 4.60
CA ALA A 126 -8.60 -3.19 5.05
C ALA A 126 -9.03 -4.52 4.45
N THR A 127 -10.35 -4.78 4.35
CA THR A 127 -10.89 -6.01 3.75
C THR A 127 -10.60 -6.12 2.25
N GLU A 128 -10.64 -5.00 1.53
CA GLU A 128 -10.29 -4.95 0.11
C GLU A 128 -8.79 -5.14 -0.10
N LEU A 129 -7.96 -4.52 0.75
CA LEU A 129 -6.51 -4.60 0.72
C LEU A 129 -5.96 -5.96 1.16
N ALA A 130 -6.66 -6.67 2.05
CA ALA A 130 -6.28 -8.01 2.51
C ALA A 130 -6.27 -9.08 1.40
N ARG A 131 -6.84 -8.79 0.23
CA ARG A 131 -6.84 -9.67 -0.95
C ARG A 131 -5.59 -9.49 -1.83
N ASP A 132 -4.42 -9.53 -1.25
CA ASP A 132 -3.10 -9.45 -1.93
C ASP A 132 -2.81 -8.13 -2.67
N ARG A 133 -3.47 -7.03 -2.30
CA ARG A 133 -3.26 -5.73 -2.97
C ARG A 133 -2.08 -4.92 -2.42
N LEU A 134 -1.69 -5.13 -1.16
CA LEU A 134 -0.55 -4.44 -0.56
C LEU A 134 0.74 -5.21 -0.83
N PRO A 135 1.69 -4.65 -1.57
CA PRO A 135 2.93 -5.33 -1.93
C PRO A 135 3.73 -5.82 -0.72
N LEU A 136 3.81 -5.01 0.34
CA LEU A 136 4.49 -5.39 1.57
C LEU A 136 3.81 -6.55 2.29
N ALA A 137 2.46 -6.58 2.32
CA ALA A 137 1.72 -7.69 2.92
C ALA A 137 1.98 -9.01 2.17
N ARG A 138 2.10 -8.96 0.84
CA ARG A 138 2.47 -10.12 0.01
C ARG A 138 3.84 -10.68 0.39
N VAL A 139 4.85 -9.81 0.55
CA VAL A 139 6.21 -10.23 0.95
C VAL A 139 6.22 -10.80 2.37
N VAL A 140 5.48 -10.20 3.30
CA VAL A 140 5.37 -10.72 4.69
C VAL A 140 4.65 -12.08 4.70
N THR A 141 3.63 -12.28 3.87
CA THR A 141 2.96 -13.58 3.70
C THR A 141 3.94 -14.64 3.19
N GLU A 142 4.72 -14.31 2.16
CA GLU A 142 5.75 -15.21 1.62
C GLU A 142 6.84 -15.51 2.67
N TYR A 143 7.24 -14.52 3.46
CA TYR A 143 8.16 -14.72 4.57
C TYR A 143 7.62 -15.77 5.56
N PHE A 144 6.38 -15.63 6.04
CA PHE A 144 5.81 -16.59 6.97
C PHE A 144 5.70 -18.00 6.39
N ARG A 145 5.33 -18.12 5.11
CA ARG A 145 5.31 -19.40 4.42
C ARG A 145 6.70 -20.09 4.45
N ARG A 146 7.77 -19.34 4.20
CA ARG A 146 9.16 -19.87 4.26
C ARG A 146 9.60 -20.18 5.68
N ALA A 147 9.31 -19.29 6.64
CA ALA A 147 9.67 -19.48 8.05
C ALA A 147 8.97 -20.71 8.66
N GLN A 148 7.72 -20.97 8.29
CA GLN A 148 7.02 -22.21 8.65
C GLN A 148 7.68 -23.45 8.03
N ALA A 149 8.07 -23.40 6.76
CA ALA A 149 8.78 -24.49 6.11
C ALA A 149 10.14 -24.80 6.75
N ARG A 150 10.79 -23.79 7.36
CA ARG A 150 12.05 -23.96 8.13
C ARG A 150 11.82 -24.39 9.60
N GLY A 151 10.57 -24.46 10.05
CA GLY A 151 10.24 -24.77 11.46
C GLY A 151 10.53 -23.64 12.45
N GLU A 152 10.72 -22.39 11.97
CA GLU A 152 11.00 -21.22 12.81
C GLU A 152 9.73 -20.57 13.37
N VAL A 153 8.59 -20.79 12.71
CA VAL A 153 7.30 -20.21 13.04
C VAL A 153 6.25 -21.31 13.11
N ARG A 154 5.33 -21.22 14.07
CA ARG A 154 4.20 -22.13 14.26
C ARG A 154 3.41 -22.33 12.97
N ASN A 155 2.88 -23.54 12.76
CA ASN A 155 2.16 -23.94 11.53
C ASN A 155 0.67 -24.23 11.73
N ASP A 156 0.12 -23.97 12.90
CA ASP A 156 -1.31 -24.11 13.22
C ASP A 156 -2.14 -22.90 12.75
N LEU A 157 -1.47 -21.82 12.31
CA LEU A 157 -2.05 -20.65 11.62
C LEU A 157 -1.49 -20.56 10.20
N THR A 158 -2.32 -20.19 9.26
CA THR A 158 -1.86 -19.91 7.90
C THR A 158 -1.01 -18.63 7.84
N PRO A 159 -0.12 -18.46 6.84
CA PRO A 159 0.63 -17.22 6.65
C PRO A 159 -0.26 -15.98 6.57
N ALA A 160 -1.45 -16.08 5.95
CA ALA A 160 -2.40 -14.98 5.85
C ALA A 160 -3.00 -14.59 7.22
N GLU A 161 -3.29 -15.58 8.08
CA GLU A 161 -3.76 -15.33 9.44
C GLU A 161 -2.68 -14.66 10.30
N LEU A 162 -1.42 -15.05 10.14
CA LEU A 162 -0.29 -14.39 10.82
C LEU A 162 -0.15 -12.94 10.38
N VAL A 163 -0.28 -12.65 9.10
CA VAL A 163 -0.31 -11.27 8.57
C VAL A 163 -1.50 -10.49 9.12
N ALA A 164 -2.70 -11.10 9.12
CA ALA A 164 -3.91 -10.47 9.65
C ALA A 164 -3.84 -10.21 11.17
N ALA A 165 -3.11 -11.00 11.92
CA ALA A 165 -2.87 -10.77 13.35
C ALA A 165 -1.84 -9.66 13.60
N PHE A 166 -0.85 -9.49 12.74
CA PHE A 166 0.25 -8.55 12.92
C PHE A 166 -0.07 -7.11 12.47
N PHE A 167 -0.57 -6.95 11.25
CA PHE A 167 -0.75 -5.63 10.63
C PHE A 167 -1.68 -4.68 11.39
N PRO A 168 -2.84 -5.11 11.93
CA PRO A 168 -3.71 -4.21 12.69
C PRO A 168 -3.04 -3.60 13.92
N GLY A 169 -2.17 -4.34 14.59
CA GLY A 169 -1.39 -3.83 15.73
C GLY A 169 -0.42 -2.71 15.32
N VAL A 170 0.25 -2.88 14.19
CA VAL A 170 1.14 -1.85 13.60
C VAL A 170 0.33 -0.62 13.19
N LEU A 171 -0.76 -0.80 12.43
CA LEU A 171 -1.62 0.27 11.95
C LEU A 171 -2.26 1.05 13.09
N GLY A 172 -2.84 0.34 14.07
CA GLY A 172 -3.48 0.94 15.22
C GLY A 172 -2.52 1.81 16.05
N LEU A 173 -1.27 1.36 16.23
CA LEU A 173 -0.27 2.10 16.96
C LEU A 173 0.23 3.34 16.20
N LEU A 174 0.34 3.26 14.87
CA LEU A 174 0.65 4.41 14.03
C LEU A 174 -0.48 5.46 14.09
N LEU A 175 -1.75 5.03 14.00
CA LEU A 175 -2.91 5.91 14.12
C LEU A 175 -3.02 6.59 15.49
N ALA A 176 -2.66 5.87 16.56
CA ALA A 176 -2.66 6.38 17.93
C ALA A 176 -1.45 7.26 18.25
N SER A 177 -0.50 7.44 17.33
CA SER A 177 0.73 8.18 17.60
C SER A 177 0.63 9.64 17.12
N ASP A 178 0.33 10.55 18.05
CA ASP A 178 0.34 12.00 17.78
C ASP A 178 1.75 12.55 17.51
N ALA A 179 2.79 11.80 17.88
CA ALA A 179 4.18 12.21 17.78
C ALA A 179 4.86 11.89 16.43
N GLY A 180 4.09 11.35 15.47
CA GLY A 180 4.58 10.94 14.15
C GLY A 180 5.20 9.53 14.12
N ALA A 181 5.30 8.98 12.92
CA ALA A 181 5.69 7.58 12.68
C ALA A 181 7.08 7.23 13.25
N ARG A 182 8.07 8.10 13.09
CA ARG A 182 9.43 7.84 13.59
C ARG A 182 9.50 7.69 15.11
N ARG A 183 8.71 8.45 15.86
CA ARG A 183 8.63 8.33 17.32
C ARG A 183 7.86 7.09 17.78
N ALA A 184 6.98 6.56 16.94
CA ALA A 184 6.27 5.31 17.19
C ALA A 184 7.17 4.07 17.08
N ARG A 185 8.34 4.15 16.41
CA ARG A 185 9.23 3.01 16.11
C ARG A 185 9.55 2.13 17.31
N ALA A 186 9.93 2.70 18.44
CA ALA A 186 10.25 1.93 19.64
C ALA A 186 9.05 1.11 20.15
N ARG A 187 7.85 1.71 20.14
CA ARG A 187 6.61 1.02 20.52
C ARG A 187 6.23 -0.07 19.52
N LEU A 188 6.44 0.17 18.24
CA LEU A 188 6.24 -0.83 17.18
C LEU A 188 7.18 -2.02 17.33
N TYR A 189 8.42 -1.80 17.77
CA TYR A 189 9.34 -2.90 18.11
C TYR A 189 8.86 -3.75 19.28
N HIS A 190 8.20 -3.15 20.28
CA HIS A 190 7.54 -3.93 21.32
C HIS A 190 6.39 -4.79 20.77
N VAL A 191 5.60 -4.27 19.82
CA VAL A 191 4.58 -5.08 19.13
C VAL A 191 5.21 -6.26 18.41
N VAL A 192 6.33 -6.03 17.68
CA VAL A 192 7.10 -7.12 17.04
C VAL A 192 7.56 -8.14 18.08
N ASP A 193 8.14 -7.69 19.20
CA ASP A 193 8.69 -8.58 20.22
C ASP A 193 7.60 -9.43 20.89
N VAL A 194 6.43 -8.86 21.17
CA VAL A 194 5.27 -9.60 21.70
C VAL A 194 4.76 -10.61 20.69
N PHE A 195 4.60 -10.18 19.44
CA PHE A 195 4.10 -11.04 18.37
C PHE A 195 5.04 -12.22 18.10
N VAL A 196 6.35 -11.96 17.99
CA VAL A 196 7.36 -13.01 17.76
C VAL A 196 7.35 -14.05 18.85
N ARG A 197 7.22 -13.67 20.13
CA ARG A 197 7.12 -14.63 21.25
C ARG A 197 5.90 -15.55 21.14
N GLY A 198 4.84 -15.10 20.49
CA GLY A 198 3.63 -15.90 20.28
C GLY A 198 3.67 -16.81 19.06
N ILE A 199 4.60 -16.59 18.13
CA ILE A 199 4.64 -17.33 16.87
C ILE A 199 5.89 -18.18 16.65
N VAL A 200 6.98 -17.94 17.37
CA VAL A 200 8.21 -18.76 17.27
C VAL A 200 7.89 -20.15 17.82
N ALA A 201 8.29 -21.17 17.06
CA ALA A 201 8.07 -22.59 17.38
C ALA A 201 9.05 -23.08 18.47
#